data_d3e67bc27e30e88ff0b41fb915c3653b
#
_entry.id   d3e67bc27e30e88ff0b41fb915c3653b
#
_cell.length_a   1.000
_cell.length_b   1.000
_cell.length_c   1.000
_cell.angle_alpha   90.00
_cell.angle_beta   90.00
_cell.angle_gamma   90.00
#
_symmetry.space_group_name_H-M   'P 1'
#
loop_
_entity.id
_entity.type
_entity.pdbx_description
1 polymer ?
#
loop_
_entity_poly.entity_id
_entity_poly.type
_entity_poly.pdbx_seq_one_letter_code
_entity_poly.pdbx_strand_id
1 'polypeptide(L)'
;MSGIRSMTGFATAQGQTPLGFMTVELRGVNSRFLDLTLRLCEELRATEPAVREVISAAVKRGKLECRANLKQAETSGAGINAAALANVLTLQQEVLKVNPDAAPMSVSEILQMPGILNSPEVDQDELNASVATILRDALQAFNASREREGAALAAILSKNCDTIEEVVQAVAERIPDIHRNLKEKLEQRLQEALGATLSNASSISPEEVSDRIRQEVTFYALKMDVAEEINRLRTHVAEVRRILKEGGAAGRRLDFVTQEMNREANTLGSKSAAIEMTDAAVALKLCIDQMREQLQNIE
;
A
#
# COMPACT_ATOMS: atom_id res chain seq x y z
N MET A 1 9.65 5.98 -17.74
CA MET A 1 9.54 4.72 -16.95
C MET A 1 8.60 5.04 -15.80
N SER A 2 7.52 4.31 -15.62
CA SER A 2 6.62 4.52 -14.46
C SER A 2 7.36 4.03 -13.22
N GLY A 3 7.60 4.94 -12.26
CA GLY A 3 8.18 4.59 -10.96
C GLY A 3 7.26 3.65 -10.16
N ILE A 4 7.71 3.25 -8.99
CA ILE A 4 6.89 2.54 -7.99
C ILE A 4 5.77 3.47 -7.53
N ARG A 5 4.55 2.96 -7.45
CA ARG A 5 3.37 3.69 -6.95
C ARG A 5 2.83 3.06 -5.68
N SER A 6 2.41 3.92 -4.75
CA SER A 6 1.63 3.47 -3.60
C SER A 6 0.21 3.11 -4.01
N MET A 7 -0.40 2.17 -3.29
CA MET A 7 -1.84 1.87 -3.40
C MET A 7 -2.70 2.87 -2.62
N THR A 8 -2.12 3.65 -1.73
CA THR A 8 -2.78 4.72 -0.99
C THR A 8 -2.52 6.06 -1.65
N GLY A 9 -3.45 6.99 -1.49
CA GLY A 9 -3.31 8.34 -2.02
C GLY A 9 -4.46 9.23 -1.59
N PHE A 10 -4.20 10.53 -1.62
CA PHE A 10 -5.19 11.57 -1.38
C PHE A 10 -4.92 12.75 -2.30
N ALA A 11 -6.00 13.32 -2.82
CA ALA A 11 -5.93 14.56 -3.59
C ALA A 11 -7.24 15.34 -3.49
N THR A 12 -7.13 16.65 -3.66
CA THR A 12 -8.25 17.54 -3.84
C THR A 12 -8.04 18.38 -5.08
N ALA A 13 -9.12 18.69 -5.78
CA ALA A 13 -9.15 19.70 -6.84
C ALA A 13 -10.41 20.54 -6.71
N GLN A 14 -10.34 21.73 -7.22
CA GLN A 14 -11.43 22.69 -7.16
C GLN A 14 -11.55 23.41 -8.50
N GLY A 15 -12.77 23.78 -8.85
CA GLY A 15 -13.00 24.51 -10.08
C GLY A 15 -14.40 25.08 -10.17
N GLN A 16 -14.59 25.96 -11.15
CA GLN A 16 -15.87 26.57 -11.43
C GLN A 16 -16.71 25.66 -12.32
N THR A 17 -17.98 25.52 -11.99
CA THR A 17 -19.00 24.86 -12.80
C THR A 17 -20.16 25.84 -13.07
N PRO A 18 -21.05 25.57 -14.01
CA PRO A 18 -22.25 26.37 -14.22
C PRO A 18 -23.15 26.49 -12.98
N LEU A 19 -23.07 25.51 -12.04
CA LEU A 19 -23.86 25.51 -10.80
C LEU A 19 -23.15 26.20 -9.62
N GLY A 20 -21.85 26.52 -9.75
CA GLY A 20 -21.07 27.14 -8.70
C GLY A 20 -19.67 26.49 -8.55
N PHE A 21 -19.06 26.74 -7.42
CA PHE A 21 -17.69 26.28 -7.14
C PHE A 21 -17.69 24.86 -6.61
N MET A 22 -17.11 23.93 -7.37
CA MET A 22 -17.04 22.52 -7.04
C MET A 22 -15.71 22.17 -6.38
N THR A 23 -15.75 21.34 -5.34
CA THR A 23 -14.59 20.72 -4.72
C THR A 23 -14.70 19.21 -4.85
N VAL A 24 -13.66 18.58 -5.39
CA VAL A 24 -13.54 17.12 -5.50
C VAL A 24 -12.43 16.64 -4.57
N GLU A 25 -12.71 15.61 -3.79
CA GLU A 25 -11.75 14.89 -2.96
C GLU A 25 -11.67 13.43 -3.42
N LEU A 26 -10.45 12.95 -3.67
CA LEU A 26 -10.17 11.56 -3.99
C LEU A 26 -9.37 10.94 -2.87
N ARG A 27 -9.83 9.80 -2.36
CA ARG A 27 -9.11 9.00 -1.36
C ARG A 27 -9.04 7.54 -1.80
N GLY A 28 -7.83 7.03 -1.98
CA GLY A 28 -7.57 5.64 -2.33
C GLY A 28 -6.94 4.87 -1.18
N VAL A 29 -7.37 3.61 -1.03
CA VAL A 29 -6.74 2.64 -0.12
C VAL A 29 -6.56 1.31 -0.86
N ASN A 30 -5.67 0.46 -0.33
CA ASN A 30 -5.37 -0.84 -0.92
C ASN A 30 -6.63 -1.71 -1.05
N SER A 31 -6.87 -2.24 -2.25
CA SER A 31 -7.85 -3.31 -2.51
C SER A 31 -7.45 -4.12 -3.75
N ARG A 32 -7.86 -5.39 -3.75
CA ARG A 32 -7.57 -6.32 -4.86
C ARG A 32 -8.25 -5.92 -6.18
N PHE A 33 -9.47 -5.38 -6.11
CA PHE A 33 -10.27 -4.94 -7.23
C PHE A 33 -10.59 -3.46 -7.09
N LEU A 34 -11.02 -2.83 -8.18
CA LEU A 34 -11.55 -1.47 -8.11
C LEU A 34 -12.92 -1.50 -7.40
N ASP A 35 -12.98 -0.86 -6.23
CA ASP A 35 -14.21 -0.59 -5.49
C ASP A 35 -14.37 0.93 -5.43
N LEU A 36 -15.31 1.46 -6.24
CA LEU A 36 -15.51 2.88 -6.40
C LEU A 36 -16.77 3.32 -5.66
N THR A 37 -16.59 4.11 -4.62
CA THR A 37 -17.65 4.77 -3.87
C THR A 37 -17.74 6.23 -4.27
N LEU A 38 -18.88 6.65 -4.80
CA LEU A 38 -19.17 8.05 -5.17
C LEU A 38 -20.07 8.69 -4.11
N ARG A 39 -19.69 9.85 -3.61
CA ARG A 39 -20.48 10.70 -2.72
C ARG A 39 -20.63 12.07 -3.37
N LEU A 40 -21.68 12.23 -4.13
CA LEU A 40 -22.01 13.45 -4.85
C LEU A 40 -23.15 14.17 -4.11
N CYS A 41 -23.11 15.50 -4.06
CA CYS A 41 -24.27 16.30 -3.65
C CYS A 41 -25.41 16.13 -4.67
N GLU A 42 -26.63 16.48 -4.28
CA GLU A 42 -27.85 16.23 -5.08
C GLU A 42 -27.76 16.87 -6.47
N GLU A 43 -27.22 18.09 -6.55
CA GLU A 43 -27.09 18.87 -7.76
C GLU A 43 -26.14 18.23 -8.79
N LEU A 44 -25.18 17.42 -8.32
CA LEU A 44 -24.22 16.72 -9.17
C LEU A 44 -24.63 15.27 -9.48
N ARG A 45 -25.76 14.80 -8.97
CA ARG A 45 -26.18 13.40 -9.12
C ARG A 45 -26.34 12.97 -10.57
N ALA A 46 -26.81 13.87 -11.43
CA ALA A 46 -26.94 13.60 -12.87
C ALA A 46 -25.58 13.36 -13.56
N THR A 47 -24.46 13.82 -12.99
CA THR A 47 -23.11 13.63 -13.54
C THR A 47 -22.46 12.30 -13.13
N GLU A 48 -23.09 11.49 -12.25
CA GLU A 48 -22.51 10.25 -11.71
C GLU A 48 -21.99 9.30 -12.79
N PRO A 49 -22.70 9.01 -13.90
CA PRO A 49 -22.20 8.13 -14.95
C PRO A 49 -20.90 8.62 -15.57
N ALA A 50 -20.80 9.93 -15.87
CA ALA A 50 -19.59 10.54 -16.43
C ALA A 50 -18.41 10.51 -15.44
N VAL A 51 -18.66 10.80 -14.16
CA VAL A 51 -17.65 10.70 -13.08
C VAL A 51 -17.13 9.27 -12.98
N ARG A 52 -18.01 8.28 -12.98
CA ARG A 52 -17.66 6.86 -12.91
C ARG A 52 -16.80 6.41 -14.08
N GLU A 53 -17.14 6.83 -15.29
CA GLU A 53 -16.39 6.54 -16.50
C GLU A 53 -14.96 7.10 -16.44
N VAL A 54 -14.81 8.39 -16.11
CA VAL A 54 -13.52 9.07 -16.02
C VAL A 54 -12.61 8.39 -14.98
N ILE A 55 -13.14 8.06 -13.80
CA ILE A 55 -12.36 7.40 -12.74
C ILE A 55 -11.97 5.97 -13.15
N SER A 56 -12.88 5.19 -13.70
CA SER A 56 -12.63 3.79 -14.08
C SER A 56 -11.64 3.66 -15.26
N ALA A 57 -11.57 4.69 -16.10
CA ALA A 57 -10.54 4.78 -17.15
C ALA A 57 -9.13 4.99 -16.56
N ALA A 58 -9.03 5.80 -15.50
CA ALA A 58 -7.75 6.23 -14.91
C ALA A 58 -7.22 5.27 -13.82
N VAL A 59 -8.10 4.63 -13.05
CA VAL A 59 -7.74 3.75 -11.91
C VAL A 59 -8.25 2.34 -12.17
N LYS A 60 -7.35 1.35 -12.10
CA LYS A 60 -7.69 -0.05 -12.43
C LYS A 60 -7.96 -0.92 -11.21
N ARG A 61 -7.47 -0.54 -10.02
CA ARG A 61 -7.66 -1.29 -8.78
C ARG A 61 -7.56 -0.36 -7.56
N GLY A 62 -7.98 -0.84 -6.40
CA GLY A 62 -7.99 -0.10 -5.15
C GLY A 62 -9.43 0.26 -4.75
N LYS A 63 -9.64 0.51 -3.48
CA LYS A 63 -10.88 1.11 -3.00
C LYS A 63 -10.74 2.62 -3.05
N LEU A 64 -11.50 3.25 -3.97
CA LEU A 64 -11.45 4.69 -4.22
C LEU A 64 -12.76 5.32 -3.76
N GLU A 65 -12.66 6.28 -2.88
CA GLU A 65 -13.76 7.16 -2.51
C GLU A 65 -13.58 8.51 -3.21
N CYS A 66 -14.60 8.93 -3.96
CA CYS A 66 -14.68 10.25 -4.58
C CYS A 66 -15.82 11.01 -3.91
N ARG A 67 -15.51 12.14 -3.30
CA ARG A 67 -16.48 13.07 -2.74
C ARG A 67 -16.49 14.33 -3.59
N ALA A 68 -17.67 14.76 -4.01
CA ALA A 68 -17.84 16.01 -4.73
C ALA A 68 -18.91 16.86 -4.03
N ASN A 69 -18.49 18.04 -3.64
CA ASN A 69 -19.35 19.04 -3.00
C ASN A 69 -19.39 20.28 -3.87
N LEU A 70 -20.57 20.92 -3.91
CA LEU A 70 -20.80 22.14 -4.62
C LEU A 70 -21.08 23.27 -3.63
N LYS A 71 -20.34 24.36 -3.73
CA LYS A 71 -20.69 25.62 -3.11
C LYS A 71 -21.42 26.44 -4.16
N GLN A 72 -22.74 26.54 -4.03
CA GLN A 72 -23.56 27.31 -4.98
C GLN A 72 -22.99 28.73 -5.09
N ALA A 73 -22.98 29.26 -6.32
CA ALA A 73 -22.72 30.66 -6.51
C ALA A 73 -23.84 31.43 -5.77
N GLU A 74 -23.47 32.47 -5.04
CA GLU A 74 -24.48 33.38 -4.51
C GLU A 74 -25.33 33.81 -5.70
N THR A 75 -26.59 33.41 -5.70
CA THR A 75 -27.54 33.72 -6.78
C THR A 75 -27.88 35.22 -6.78
N SER A 76 -26.90 36.01 -7.23
CA SER A 76 -27.13 37.39 -7.59
C SER A 76 -27.96 37.40 -8.87
N GLY A 77 -29.29 37.32 -8.74
CA GLY A 77 -30.20 37.40 -9.88
C GLY A 77 -31.16 36.21 -10.05
N ALA A 78 -31.45 35.44 -8.99
CA ALA A 78 -32.56 34.50 -9.07
C ALA A 78 -33.85 35.23 -9.42
N GLY A 79 -34.33 35.07 -10.64
CA GLY A 79 -35.61 35.63 -11.08
C GLY A 79 -36.74 34.92 -10.31
N ILE A 80 -37.83 35.65 -10.06
CA ILE A 80 -39.04 35.07 -9.47
C ILE A 80 -39.85 34.38 -10.58
N ASN A 81 -40.23 33.13 -10.35
CA ASN A 81 -41.17 32.41 -11.20
C ASN A 81 -42.57 33.02 -10.99
N ALA A 82 -42.97 33.90 -11.92
CA ALA A 82 -44.20 34.63 -11.83
C ALA A 82 -45.47 33.70 -11.77
N ALA A 83 -45.43 32.58 -12.49
CA ALA A 83 -46.54 31.61 -12.48
C ALA A 83 -46.65 30.87 -11.11
N ALA A 84 -45.53 30.44 -10.55
CA ALA A 84 -45.52 29.82 -9.23
C ALA A 84 -45.94 30.81 -8.13
N LEU A 85 -45.47 32.04 -8.20
CA LEU A 85 -45.87 33.11 -7.27
C LEU A 85 -47.37 33.39 -7.35
N ALA A 86 -47.94 33.50 -8.55
CA ALA A 86 -49.38 33.71 -8.74
C ALA A 86 -50.22 32.57 -8.13
N ASN A 87 -49.79 31.33 -8.31
CA ASN A 87 -50.44 30.17 -7.70
C ASN A 87 -50.41 30.21 -6.15
N VAL A 88 -49.28 30.52 -5.57
CA VAL A 88 -49.14 30.64 -4.09
C VAL A 88 -50.05 31.75 -3.56
N LEU A 89 -50.07 32.90 -4.19
CA LEU A 89 -50.93 34.01 -3.78
C LEU A 89 -52.41 33.67 -3.92
N THR A 90 -52.81 32.93 -4.96
CA THR A 90 -54.19 32.44 -5.13
C THR A 90 -54.58 31.48 -4.01
N LEU A 91 -53.71 30.51 -3.70
CA LEU A 91 -53.92 29.54 -2.59
C LEU A 91 -54.01 30.26 -1.25
N GLN A 92 -53.17 31.28 -1.01
CA GLN A 92 -53.23 32.08 0.21
C GLN A 92 -54.60 32.77 0.32
N GLN A 93 -55.14 33.33 -0.77
CA GLN A 93 -56.47 33.97 -0.79
C GLN A 93 -57.58 32.96 -0.49
N GLU A 94 -57.48 31.73 -1.01
CA GLU A 94 -58.46 30.68 -0.72
C GLU A 94 -58.44 30.29 0.78
N VAL A 95 -57.25 30.18 1.37
CA VAL A 95 -57.12 29.89 2.81
C VAL A 95 -57.76 31.03 3.65
N LEU A 96 -57.51 32.30 3.31
CA LEU A 96 -58.05 33.46 4.00
C LEU A 96 -59.59 33.56 3.88
N LYS A 97 -60.18 33.05 2.79
CA LYS A 97 -61.66 32.96 2.65
C LYS A 97 -62.26 31.95 3.65
N VAL A 98 -61.55 30.85 3.96
CA VAL A 98 -61.99 29.79 4.89
C VAL A 98 -61.65 30.16 6.33
N ASN A 99 -60.50 30.75 6.56
CA ASN A 99 -60.03 31.22 7.87
C ASN A 99 -59.55 32.67 7.78
N PRO A 100 -60.45 33.66 8.00
CA PRO A 100 -60.11 35.07 7.90
C PRO A 100 -59.06 35.58 8.91
N ASP A 101 -58.88 34.88 10.03
CA ASP A 101 -57.97 35.22 11.08
C ASP A 101 -56.55 34.64 10.82
N ALA A 102 -56.32 33.89 9.71
CA ALA A 102 -55.01 33.39 9.36
C ALA A 102 -54.10 34.57 8.93
N ALA A 103 -52.86 34.56 9.42
CA ALA A 103 -51.87 35.53 8.98
C ALA A 103 -51.46 35.28 7.54
N PRO A 104 -51.38 36.31 6.69
CA PRO A 104 -50.81 36.13 5.33
C PRO A 104 -49.32 35.80 5.41
N MET A 105 -48.84 35.04 4.42
CA MET A 105 -47.41 34.66 4.32
C MET A 105 -46.56 35.93 4.10
N SER A 106 -45.45 35.99 4.80
CA SER A 106 -44.45 37.01 4.57
C SER A 106 -43.70 36.79 3.26
N VAL A 107 -43.07 37.82 2.72
CA VAL A 107 -42.23 37.72 1.52
C VAL A 107 -41.13 36.71 1.70
N SER A 108 -40.52 36.62 2.91
CA SER A 108 -39.48 35.66 3.20
C SER A 108 -39.99 34.22 3.11
N GLU A 109 -41.17 33.91 3.63
CA GLU A 109 -41.80 32.60 3.55
C GLU A 109 -42.12 32.21 2.11
N ILE A 110 -42.65 33.15 1.32
CA ILE A 110 -42.95 32.95 -0.11
C ILE A 110 -41.66 32.62 -0.87
N LEU A 111 -40.58 33.37 -0.66
CA LEU A 111 -39.31 33.14 -1.37
C LEU A 111 -38.63 31.80 -1.00
N GLN A 112 -38.94 31.23 0.15
CA GLN A 112 -38.43 29.92 0.58
C GLN A 112 -39.23 28.75 0.02
N MET A 113 -40.39 29.01 -0.59
CA MET A 113 -41.19 27.94 -1.19
C MET A 113 -40.53 27.35 -2.42
N PRO A 114 -40.58 26.02 -2.60
CA PRO A 114 -40.04 25.34 -3.77
C PRO A 114 -40.65 25.88 -5.07
N GLY A 115 -39.81 26.22 -6.04
CA GLY A 115 -40.25 26.65 -7.36
C GLY A 115 -40.59 28.13 -7.48
N ILE A 116 -40.52 28.98 -6.43
CA ILE A 116 -40.69 30.44 -6.49
C ILE A 116 -39.48 31.14 -7.08
N LEU A 117 -38.28 30.69 -6.72
CA LEU A 117 -37.06 31.17 -7.34
C LEU A 117 -36.74 30.30 -8.56
N ASN A 118 -36.42 30.94 -9.67
CA ASN A 118 -35.99 30.26 -10.87
C ASN A 118 -34.62 29.58 -10.57
N SER A 119 -34.56 28.27 -10.69
CA SER A 119 -33.28 27.60 -10.80
C SER A 119 -32.64 27.92 -12.14
N PRO A 120 -31.37 28.23 -12.22
CA PRO A 120 -30.71 28.43 -13.50
C PRO A 120 -30.86 27.15 -14.35
N GLU A 121 -31.31 27.28 -15.59
CA GLU A 121 -31.23 26.20 -16.57
C GLU A 121 -29.75 25.98 -16.88
N VAL A 122 -29.24 24.84 -16.47
CA VAL A 122 -27.85 24.44 -16.67
C VAL A 122 -27.79 23.44 -17.80
N ASP A 123 -27.00 23.73 -18.80
CA ASP A 123 -26.66 22.75 -19.85
C ASP A 123 -25.92 21.57 -19.22
N GLN A 124 -26.52 20.39 -19.32
CA GLN A 124 -25.99 19.14 -18.74
C GLN A 124 -24.64 18.76 -19.37
N ASP A 125 -24.43 19.07 -20.65
CA ASP A 125 -23.18 18.75 -21.35
C ASP A 125 -22.06 19.68 -20.87
N GLU A 126 -22.34 20.96 -20.66
CA GLU A 126 -21.39 21.91 -20.09
C GLU A 126 -21.04 21.57 -18.64
N LEU A 127 -22.04 21.17 -17.86
CA LEU A 127 -21.81 20.69 -16.48
C LEU A 127 -20.92 19.43 -16.46
N ASN A 128 -21.25 18.45 -17.29
CA ASN A 128 -20.44 17.21 -17.41
C ASN A 128 -18.99 17.50 -17.83
N ALA A 129 -18.80 18.40 -18.78
CA ALA A 129 -17.46 18.80 -19.25
C ALA A 129 -16.64 19.49 -18.15
N SER A 130 -17.27 20.41 -17.40
CA SER A 130 -16.64 21.11 -16.27
C SER A 130 -16.26 20.14 -15.15
N VAL A 131 -17.18 19.26 -14.75
CA VAL A 131 -16.96 18.21 -13.75
C VAL A 131 -15.83 17.26 -14.18
N ALA A 132 -15.84 16.83 -15.44
CA ALA A 132 -14.80 15.95 -15.97
C ALA A 132 -13.40 16.61 -15.96
N THR A 133 -13.32 17.92 -16.18
CA THR A 133 -12.06 18.66 -16.14
C THR A 133 -11.51 18.71 -14.71
N ILE A 134 -12.32 19.13 -13.73
CA ILE A 134 -11.94 19.19 -12.32
C ILE A 134 -11.53 17.80 -11.80
N LEU A 135 -12.26 16.76 -12.24
CA LEU A 135 -11.96 15.38 -11.86
C LEU A 135 -10.63 14.89 -12.45
N ARG A 136 -10.28 15.27 -13.69
CA ARG A 136 -8.97 14.95 -14.29
C ARG A 136 -7.83 15.60 -13.51
N ASP A 137 -7.99 16.84 -13.08
CA ASP A 137 -7.02 17.55 -12.25
C ASP A 137 -6.85 16.84 -10.88
N ALA A 138 -7.96 16.43 -10.25
CA ALA A 138 -7.94 15.65 -9.03
C ALA A 138 -7.20 14.29 -9.22
N LEU A 139 -7.46 13.59 -10.33
CA LEU A 139 -6.81 12.32 -10.66
C LEU A 139 -5.31 12.50 -10.95
N GLN A 140 -4.91 13.58 -11.60
CA GLN A 140 -3.51 13.91 -11.82
C GLN A 140 -2.78 14.16 -10.48
N ALA A 141 -3.35 14.96 -9.60
CA ALA A 141 -2.82 15.22 -8.26
C ALA A 141 -2.79 13.93 -7.40
N PHE A 142 -3.80 13.08 -7.52
CA PHE A 142 -3.89 11.78 -6.86
C PHE A 142 -2.75 10.84 -7.30
N ASN A 143 -2.53 10.72 -8.61
CA ASN A 143 -1.43 9.90 -9.14
C ASN A 143 -0.06 10.45 -8.72
N ALA A 144 0.14 11.77 -8.75
CA ALA A 144 1.37 12.40 -8.27
C ALA A 144 1.60 12.16 -6.76
N SER A 145 0.55 12.12 -5.94
CA SER A 145 0.64 11.75 -4.53
C SER A 145 1.11 10.30 -4.36
N ARG A 146 0.52 9.37 -5.11
CA ARG A 146 0.90 7.94 -5.11
C ARG A 146 2.34 7.70 -5.58
N GLU A 147 2.80 8.47 -6.55
CA GLU A 147 4.19 8.39 -7.05
C GLU A 147 5.20 8.89 -6.01
N ARG A 148 4.90 9.98 -5.32
CA ARG A 148 5.76 10.48 -4.22
C ARG A 148 5.85 9.48 -3.06
N GLU A 149 4.71 8.93 -2.64
CA GLU A 149 4.67 7.90 -1.58
C GLU A 149 5.35 6.61 -2.02
N GLY A 150 5.14 6.18 -3.26
CA GLY A 150 5.81 5.01 -3.84
C GLY A 150 7.33 5.17 -3.88
N ALA A 151 7.84 6.36 -4.20
CA ALA A 151 9.27 6.67 -4.17
C ALA A 151 9.84 6.60 -2.74
N ALA A 152 9.10 7.07 -1.74
CA ALA A 152 9.50 6.95 -0.33
C ALA A 152 9.54 5.48 0.12
N LEU A 153 8.55 4.67 -0.25
CA LEU A 153 8.53 3.23 0.01
C LEU A 153 9.70 2.52 -0.65
N ALA A 154 10.02 2.85 -1.91
CA ALA A 154 11.16 2.29 -2.62
C ALA A 154 12.50 2.62 -1.93
N ALA A 155 12.65 3.83 -1.40
CA ALA A 155 13.83 4.22 -0.63
C ALA A 155 13.97 3.43 0.68
N ILE A 156 12.87 3.17 1.39
CA ILE A 156 12.85 2.33 2.59
C ILE A 156 13.27 0.89 2.26
N LEU A 157 12.71 0.31 1.18
CA LEU A 157 13.06 -1.03 0.74
C LEU A 157 14.53 -1.13 0.32
N SER A 158 15.07 -0.10 -0.37
CA SER A 158 16.47 -0.05 -0.73
C SER A 158 17.38 -0.05 0.50
N LYS A 159 17.04 0.73 1.53
CA LYS A 159 17.78 0.76 2.80
C LYS A 159 17.75 -0.59 3.51
N ASN A 160 16.61 -1.28 3.49
CA ASN A 160 16.52 -2.64 4.07
C ASN A 160 17.40 -3.63 3.27
N CYS A 161 17.49 -3.49 1.95
CA CYS A 161 18.42 -4.28 1.13
C CYS A 161 19.88 -4.03 1.54
N ASP A 162 20.27 -2.76 1.79
CA ASP A 162 21.62 -2.42 2.24
C ASP A 162 21.93 -3.10 3.59
N THR A 163 20.99 -3.02 4.55
CA THR A 163 21.13 -3.69 5.86
C THR A 163 21.25 -5.21 5.73
N ILE A 164 20.45 -5.84 4.85
CA ILE A 164 20.55 -7.28 4.59
C ILE A 164 21.91 -7.63 4.00
N GLU A 165 22.43 -6.87 3.06
CA GLU A 165 23.77 -7.09 2.49
C GLU A 165 24.87 -6.96 3.55
N GLU A 166 24.79 -5.97 4.44
CA GLU A 166 25.74 -5.80 5.55
C GLU A 166 25.74 -7.01 6.47
N VAL A 167 24.56 -7.51 6.87
CA VAL A 167 24.43 -8.71 7.72
C VAL A 167 24.98 -9.94 7.01
N VAL A 168 24.61 -10.15 5.75
CA VAL A 168 25.08 -11.28 4.93
C VAL A 168 26.58 -11.25 4.75
N GLN A 169 27.17 -10.07 4.54
CA GLN A 169 28.61 -9.91 4.40
C GLN A 169 29.34 -10.21 5.71
N ALA A 170 28.85 -9.67 6.84
CA ALA A 170 29.43 -9.93 8.17
C ALA A 170 29.41 -11.41 8.54
N VAL A 171 28.35 -12.14 8.17
CA VAL A 171 28.28 -13.59 8.37
C VAL A 171 29.30 -14.30 7.47
N ALA A 172 29.34 -13.95 6.17
CA ALA A 172 30.24 -14.56 5.20
C ALA A 172 31.71 -14.49 5.64
N GLU A 173 32.13 -13.36 6.20
CA GLU A 173 33.49 -13.14 6.70
C GLU A 173 33.84 -13.99 7.92
N ARG A 174 32.83 -14.31 8.76
CA ARG A 174 33.02 -15.10 9.98
C ARG A 174 32.89 -16.63 9.80
N ILE A 175 32.29 -17.07 8.69
CA ILE A 175 32.09 -18.51 8.42
C ILE A 175 33.38 -19.32 8.55
N PRO A 176 34.55 -18.93 7.99
CA PRO A 176 35.76 -19.73 8.13
C PRO A 176 36.21 -19.96 9.58
N ASP A 177 36.08 -18.91 10.42
CA ASP A 177 36.42 -18.99 11.83
C ASP A 177 35.42 -19.81 12.62
N ILE A 178 34.11 -19.64 12.33
CA ILE A 178 33.04 -20.45 12.93
C ILE A 178 33.27 -21.95 12.64
N HIS A 179 33.56 -22.29 11.37
CA HIS A 179 33.83 -23.66 10.96
C HIS A 179 35.07 -24.23 11.64
N ARG A 180 36.17 -23.46 11.76
CA ARG A 180 37.38 -23.87 12.44
C ARG A 180 37.10 -24.15 13.93
N ASN A 181 36.52 -23.20 14.64
CA ASN A 181 36.24 -23.34 16.07
C ASN A 181 35.28 -24.51 16.37
N LEU A 182 34.33 -24.73 15.49
CA LEU A 182 33.36 -25.82 15.63
C LEU A 182 34.00 -27.16 15.39
N LYS A 183 34.86 -27.26 14.37
CA LYS A 183 35.64 -28.45 14.08
C LYS A 183 36.52 -28.82 15.28
N GLU A 184 37.28 -27.87 15.83
CA GLU A 184 38.14 -28.09 17.00
C GLU A 184 37.34 -28.55 18.22
N LYS A 185 36.20 -27.92 18.51
CA LYS A 185 35.32 -28.34 19.63
C LYS A 185 34.74 -29.74 19.42
N LEU A 186 34.37 -30.09 18.19
CA LEU A 186 33.82 -31.40 17.87
C LEU A 186 34.89 -32.48 17.98
N GLU A 187 36.08 -32.24 17.44
CA GLU A 187 37.23 -33.13 17.56
C GLU A 187 37.57 -33.38 19.03
N GLN A 188 37.64 -32.33 19.84
CA GLN A 188 37.91 -32.45 21.28
C GLN A 188 36.85 -33.31 21.99
N ARG A 189 35.55 -33.01 21.79
CA ARG A 189 34.47 -33.77 22.41
C ARG A 189 34.46 -35.26 22.00
N LEU A 190 34.72 -35.53 20.73
CA LEU A 190 34.81 -36.90 20.24
C LEU A 190 36.01 -37.62 20.80
N GLN A 191 37.17 -36.96 20.94
CA GLN A 191 38.37 -37.54 21.59
C GLN A 191 38.12 -37.83 23.07
N GLU A 192 37.45 -36.90 23.80
CA GLU A 192 37.11 -37.13 25.23
C GLU A 192 36.13 -38.30 25.39
N ALA A 193 35.06 -38.36 24.57
CA ALA A 193 34.06 -39.44 24.65
C ALA A 193 34.63 -40.81 24.28
N LEU A 194 35.49 -40.88 23.27
CA LEU A 194 36.11 -42.10 22.81
C LEU A 194 37.27 -42.52 23.72
N GLY A 195 38.03 -41.57 24.26
CA GLY A 195 39.09 -41.85 25.24
C GLY A 195 38.57 -42.52 26.50
N ALA A 196 37.40 -42.09 26.99
CA ALA A 196 36.71 -42.74 28.11
C ALA A 196 36.19 -44.14 27.78
N THR A 197 35.85 -44.43 26.53
CA THR A 197 35.34 -45.74 26.09
C THR A 197 36.46 -46.70 25.75
N LEU A 198 37.58 -46.22 25.19
CA LEU A 198 38.75 -46.99 24.83
C LEU A 198 39.56 -47.50 26.04
N SER A 199 39.46 -46.81 27.18
CA SER A 199 40.04 -47.34 28.45
C SER A 199 39.34 -48.60 28.93
N ASN A 200 38.16 -48.94 28.38
CA ASN A 200 37.33 -50.08 28.76
C ASN A 200 37.16 -51.18 27.67
N ALA A 201 37.60 -50.92 26.42
CA ALA A 201 37.38 -51.83 25.28
C ALA A 201 38.69 -52.11 24.50
N SER A 202 39.18 -53.34 24.56
CA SER A 202 40.48 -53.78 23.96
C SER A 202 40.43 -54.11 22.45
N SER A 203 39.38 -53.70 21.70
CA SER A 203 39.14 -54.17 20.31
C SER A 203 39.12 -53.14 19.18
N ILE A 204 39.27 -51.85 19.43
CA ILE A 204 39.23 -50.80 18.37
C ILE A 204 40.60 -50.13 18.25
N SER A 205 41.18 -50.07 17.05
CA SER A 205 42.48 -49.42 16.85
C SER A 205 42.39 -47.89 16.94
N PRO A 206 43.43 -47.19 17.41
CA PRO A 206 43.46 -45.72 17.42
C PRO A 206 43.24 -45.06 16.04
N GLU A 207 43.62 -45.76 14.96
CA GLU A 207 43.46 -45.33 13.57
C GLU A 207 41.98 -45.35 13.17
N GLU A 208 41.23 -46.40 13.49
CA GLU A 208 39.78 -46.52 13.25
C GLU A 208 39.00 -45.43 13.98
N VAL A 209 39.40 -45.10 15.21
CA VAL A 209 38.81 -43.99 15.97
C VAL A 209 39.06 -42.67 15.30
N SER A 210 40.30 -42.42 14.85
CA SER A 210 40.65 -41.17 14.15
C SER A 210 39.87 -41.00 12.84
N ASP A 211 39.72 -42.08 12.08
CA ASP A 211 38.96 -42.04 10.83
C ASP A 211 37.47 -41.80 11.06
N ARG A 212 36.89 -42.37 12.10
CA ARG A 212 35.50 -42.13 12.48
C ARG A 212 35.29 -40.70 12.92
N ILE A 213 36.20 -40.13 13.71
CA ILE A 213 36.18 -38.68 14.08
C ILE A 213 36.20 -37.81 12.85
N ARG A 214 37.10 -38.06 11.89
CA ARG A 214 37.20 -37.31 10.64
C ARG A 214 35.91 -37.37 9.81
N GLN A 215 35.29 -38.55 9.72
CA GLN A 215 34.03 -38.75 9.00
C GLN A 215 32.88 -37.93 9.62
N GLU A 216 32.70 -38.01 10.94
CA GLU A 216 31.66 -37.27 11.66
C GLU A 216 31.87 -35.75 11.58
N VAL A 217 33.12 -35.28 11.73
CA VAL A 217 33.47 -33.87 11.57
C VAL A 217 33.16 -33.38 10.16
N THR A 218 33.50 -34.17 9.14
CA THR A 218 33.22 -33.83 7.74
C THR A 218 31.70 -33.77 7.47
N PHE A 219 30.96 -34.78 7.97
CA PHE A 219 29.51 -34.81 7.82
C PHE A 219 28.82 -33.61 8.51
N TYR A 220 29.32 -33.25 9.69
CA TYR A 220 28.81 -32.10 10.44
C TYR A 220 29.12 -30.76 9.71
N ALA A 221 30.34 -30.62 9.18
CA ALA A 221 30.73 -29.43 8.40
C ALA A 221 29.87 -29.24 7.17
N LEU A 222 29.56 -30.32 6.43
CA LEU A 222 28.64 -30.26 5.27
C LEU A 222 27.22 -29.87 5.65
N LYS A 223 26.73 -30.32 6.81
CA LYS A 223 25.39 -29.97 7.31
C LYS A 223 25.25 -28.52 7.69
N MET A 224 26.35 -27.85 7.98
CA MET A 224 26.42 -26.46 8.45
C MET A 224 26.86 -25.49 7.36
N ASP A 225 27.03 -25.97 6.13
CA ASP A 225 27.35 -25.11 5.01
C ASP A 225 26.13 -24.20 4.71
N VAL A 226 26.37 -22.90 4.77
CA VAL A 226 25.39 -21.84 4.52
C VAL A 226 25.79 -20.96 3.33
N ALA A 227 26.81 -21.34 2.58
CA ALA A 227 27.29 -20.56 1.45
C ALA A 227 26.22 -20.41 0.36
N GLU A 228 25.39 -21.43 0.17
CA GLU A 228 24.29 -21.38 -0.79
C GLU A 228 23.22 -20.36 -0.37
N GLU A 229 22.78 -20.38 0.91
CA GLU A 229 21.80 -19.44 1.46
C GLU A 229 22.29 -18.00 1.35
N ILE A 230 23.54 -17.76 1.66
CA ILE A 230 24.18 -16.43 1.52
C ILE A 230 24.15 -15.95 0.06
N ASN A 231 24.53 -16.80 -0.88
CA ASN A 231 24.55 -16.44 -2.28
C ASN A 231 23.12 -16.22 -2.84
N ARG A 232 22.15 -17.00 -2.39
CA ARG A 232 20.74 -16.82 -2.73
C ARG A 232 20.19 -15.52 -2.17
N LEU A 233 20.48 -15.18 -0.91
CA LEU A 233 20.09 -13.90 -0.32
C LEU A 233 20.66 -12.72 -1.11
N ARG A 234 21.94 -12.75 -1.50
CA ARG A 234 22.54 -11.70 -2.37
C ARG A 234 21.82 -11.59 -3.72
N THR A 235 21.50 -12.72 -4.33
CA THR A 235 20.75 -12.75 -5.60
C THR A 235 19.36 -12.16 -5.45
N HIS A 236 18.66 -12.48 -4.36
CA HIS A 236 17.34 -11.93 -4.07
C HIS A 236 17.37 -10.43 -3.80
N VAL A 237 18.38 -9.93 -3.07
CA VAL A 237 18.58 -8.48 -2.86
C VAL A 237 18.81 -7.76 -4.19
N ALA A 238 19.64 -8.30 -5.07
CA ALA A 238 19.86 -7.75 -6.40
C ALA A 238 18.56 -7.73 -7.23
N GLU A 239 17.74 -8.78 -7.12
CA GLU A 239 16.45 -8.85 -7.81
C GLU A 239 15.44 -7.82 -7.26
N VAL A 240 15.37 -7.61 -5.93
CA VAL A 240 14.57 -6.53 -5.33
C VAL A 240 14.97 -5.18 -5.91
N ARG A 241 16.26 -4.86 -5.93
CA ARG A 241 16.77 -3.59 -6.49
C ARG A 241 16.43 -3.44 -7.97
N ARG A 242 16.51 -4.53 -8.73
CA ARG A 242 16.14 -4.54 -10.16
C ARG A 242 14.66 -4.22 -10.34
N ILE A 243 13.77 -4.85 -9.56
CA ILE A 243 12.33 -4.61 -9.62
C ILE A 243 12.00 -3.17 -9.24
N LEU A 244 12.63 -2.62 -8.18
CA LEU A 244 12.44 -1.24 -7.77
C LEU A 244 12.85 -0.24 -8.86
N LYS A 245 13.91 -0.53 -9.59
CA LYS A 245 14.40 0.30 -10.71
C LYS A 245 13.50 0.22 -11.94
N GLU A 246 12.97 -0.96 -12.26
CA GLU A 246 12.07 -1.17 -13.40
C GLU A 246 10.71 -0.50 -13.16
N GLY A 247 10.23 -0.49 -11.91
CA GLY A 247 8.92 0.05 -11.57
C GLY A 247 7.75 -0.77 -12.12
N GLY A 248 6.60 -0.12 -12.28
CA GLY A 248 5.37 -0.75 -12.77
C GLY A 248 4.69 -1.58 -11.67
N ALA A 249 3.98 -2.65 -12.07
CA ALA A 249 3.28 -3.55 -11.14
C ALA A 249 4.26 -4.44 -10.36
N ALA A 250 4.95 -3.84 -9.38
CA ALA A 250 6.06 -4.44 -8.65
C ALA A 250 5.62 -5.26 -7.43
N GLY A 251 4.48 -4.95 -6.83
CA GLY A 251 4.09 -5.48 -5.52
C GLY A 251 4.12 -7.00 -5.42
N ARG A 252 3.52 -7.72 -6.38
CA ARG A 252 3.51 -9.21 -6.37
C ARG A 252 4.90 -9.82 -6.57
N ARG A 253 5.73 -9.20 -7.43
CA ARG A 253 7.09 -9.69 -7.69
C ARG A 253 7.95 -9.52 -6.46
N LEU A 254 7.86 -8.38 -5.80
CA LEU A 254 8.57 -8.08 -4.55
C LEU A 254 8.10 -9.00 -3.41
N ASP A 255 6.80 -9.24 -3.27
CA ASP A 255 6.26 -10.17 -2.26
C ASP A 255 6.82 -11.58 -2.44
N PHE A 256 6.88 -12.09 -3.70
CA PHE A 256 7.48 -13.38 -3.98
C PHE A 256 8.96 -13.43 -3.58
N VAL A 257 9.75 -12.43 -4.01
CA VAL A 257 11.19 -12.40 -3.68
C VAL A 257 11.43 -12.32 -2.18
N THR A 258 10.65 -11.53 -1.43
CA THR A 258 10.78 -11.44 0.04
C THR A 258 10.35 -12.71 0.73
N GLN A 259 9.41 -13.50 0.20
CA GLN A 259 9.09 -14.83 0.69
C GLN A 259 10.27 -15.80 0.53
N GLU A 260 10.94 -15.78 -0.62
CA GLU A 260 12.14 -16.59 -0.83
C GLU A 260 13.29 -16.14 0.11
N MET A 261 13.49 -14.81 0.28
CA MET A 261 14.47 -14.31 1.25
C MET A 261 14.18 -14.80 2.68
N ASN A 262 12.92 -14.84 3.09
CA ASN A 262 12.53 -15.38 4.40
C ASN A 262 12.83 -16.86 4.51
N ARG A 263 12.64 -17.63 3.45
CA ARG A 263 13.00 -19.04 3.39
C ARG A 263 14.49 -19.25 3.58
N GLU A 264 15.33 -18.48 2.87
CA GLU A 264 16.80 -18.58 3.00
C GLU A 264 17.26 -18.16 4.41
N ALA A 265 16.68 -17.10 4.99
CA ALA A 265 16.96 -16.68 6.37
C ALA A 265 16.56 -17.76 7.41
N ASN A 266 15.44 -18.49 7.19
CA ASN A 266 15.04 -19.62 8.02
C ASN A 266 16.03 -20.78 7.92
N THR A 267 16.47 -21.11 6.69
CA THR A 267 17.44 -22.19 6.46
C THR A 267 18.78 -21.86 7.11
N LEU A 268 19.27 -20.62 6.96
CA LEU A 268 20.46 -20.12 7.63
C LEU A 268 20.34 -20.26 9.16
N GLY A 269 19.20 -19.87 9.74
CA GLY A 269 18.93 -20.03 11.16
C GLY A 269 18.88 -21.48 11.62
N SER A 270 18.32 -22.39 10.84
CA SER A 270 18.26 -23.82 11.17
C SER A 270 19.60 -24.54 11.06
N LYS A 271 20.50 -24.06 10.22
CA LYS A 271 21.86 -24.53 10.06
C LYS A 271 22.85 -23.85 11.03
N SER A 272 22.38 -22.89 11.85
CA SER A 272 23.23 -22.13 12.75
C SER A 272 23.83 -23.02 13.85
N ALA A 273 25.15 -23.04 13.93
CA ALA A 273 25.90 -23.70 14.99
C ALA A 273 26.55 -22.73 15.98
N ALA A 274 26.47 -21.47 15.69
CA ALA A 274 27.04 -20.37 16.47
C ALA A 274 26.00 -19.32 16.79
N ILE A 275 26.12 -18.66 17.91
CA ILE A 275 25.20 -17.60 18.36
C ILE A 275 25.16 -16.48 17.32
N GLU A 276 26.31 -16.14 16.75
CA GLU A 276 26.45 -15.07 15.74
C GLU A 276 25.62 -15.35 14.48
N MET A 277 25.52 -16.61 14.07
CA MET A 277 24.68 -17.01 12.93
C MET A 277 23.19 -16.95 13.28
N THR A 278 22.84 -17.28 14.51
CA THR A 278 21.46 -17.18 15.02
C THR A 278 21.02 -15.72 15.07
N ASP A 279 21.87 -14.85 15.61
CA ASP A 279 21.61 -13.40 15.69
C ASP A 279 21.46 -12.79 14.30
N ALA A 280 22.31 -13.17 13.35
CA ALA A 280 22.20 -12.74 11.96
C ALA A 280 20.91 -13.22 11.31
N ALA A 281 20.49 -14.47 11.52
CA ALA A 281 19.21 -14.98 10.99
C ALA A 281 18.01 -14.22 11.56
N VAL A 282 18.04 -13.84 12.84
CA VAL A 282 17.01 -13.02 13.48
C VAL A 282 17.00 -11.61 12.87
N ALA A 283 18.16 -10.98 12.71
CA ALA A 283 18.28 -9.65 12.10
C ALA A 283 17.77 -9.65 10.65
N LEU A 284 18.12 -10.67 9.85
CA LEU A 284 17.61 -10.84 8.49
C LEU A 284 16.09 -10.95 8.46
N LYS A 285 15.51 -11.79 9.32
CA LYS A 285 14.05 -11.95 9.40
C LYS A 285 13.35 -10.65 9.75
N LEU A 286 13.87 -9.91 10.71
CA LEU A 286 13.30 -8.61 11.10
C LEU A 286 13.28 -7.63 9.93
N CYS A 287 14.40 -7.52 9.21
CA CYS A 287 14.48 -6.69 8.01
C CYS A 287 13.49 -7.13 6.92
N ILE A 288 13.41 -8.43 6.66
CA ILE A 288 12.51 -8.98 5.64
C ILE A 288 11.04 -8.77 6.02
N ASP A 289 10.67 -8.94 7.28
CA ASP A 289 9.31 -8.69 7.75
C ASP A 289 8.95 -7.20 7.65
N GLN A 290 9.86 -6.30 7.97
CA GLN A 290 9.69 -4.86 7.73
C GLN A 290 9.48 -4.55 6.24
N MET A 291 10.25 -5.18 5.34
CA MET A 291 10.01 -5.04 3.90
C MET A 291 8.61 -5.51 3.52
N ARG A 292 8.16 -6.66 4.01
CA ARG A 292 6.84 -7.21 3.69
C ARG A 292 5.68 -6.32 4.15
N GLU A 293 5.81 -5.65 5.28
CA GLU A 293 4.82 -4.65 5.72
C GLU A 293 4.71 -3.49 4.74
N GLN A 294 5.85 -2.96 4.27
CA GLN A 294 5.84 -1.87 3.29
C GLN A 294 5.30 -2.30 1.92
N LEU A 295 5.54 -3.55 1.52
CA LEU A 295 5.07 -4.10 0.25
C LEU A 295 3.54 -4.19 0.15
N GLN A 296 2.82 -4.24 1.27
CA GLN A 296 1.36 -4.22 1.27
C GLN A 296 0.77 -2.94 0.65
N ASN A 297 1.56 -1.87 0.61
CA ASN A 297 1.16 -0.57 0.08
C ASN A 297 1.72 -0.29 -1.33
N ILE A 298 2.43 -1.23 -1.95
CA ILE A 298 3.01 -1.08 -3.30
C ILE A 298 2.11 -1.74 -4.36
N GLU A 299 1.85 -0.97 -5.43
CA GLU A 299 1.11 -1.45 -6.60
C GLU A 299 1.95 -2.38 -7.49
#